data_5f48fa19d66265fb7bd7d20637518c75
#
_entry.id   5f48fa19d66265fb7bd7d20637518c75
#
_cell.length_a   1.000
_cell.length_b   1.000
_cell.length_c   1.000
_cell.angle_alpha   90.00
_cell.angle_beta   90.00
_cell.angle_gamma   90.00
#
_symmetry.space_group_name_H-M   'P 1'
#
loop_
_entity.id
_entity.type
_entity.pdbx_description
1 polymer ?
#
loop_
_entity_poly.entity_id
_entity_poly.type
_entity_poly.pdbx_seq_one_letter_code
_entity_poly.pdbx_strand_id
1 'polypeptide(L)'
;MIDDYSLSIDLTDDNSKKNFVLIIDEINRGNVSQIFGELITLIEEDKRLGKDEALEVTLPYSKVKFGVPPNLFIIGTMNTADRSVEALDTALRRRFSFEEMPPKTKVVEDKGFSDYARADIMKKINSRIEVLLDSNHTLGHAYFIKENFKSSFENEIIPLLQEYFYNDYGKIGLVLGKGFVREKAITAKNDRSIFADFETKNDVDINKSYELIPFQEVDFDAAIQTLLV
;
A
#
# COMPACT_ATOMS: atom_id res chain seq x y z
N MET A 1 -22.89 15.94 8.50
CA MET A 1 -22.95 15.98 9.97
C MET A 1 -21.59 15.47 10.41
N ILE A 2 -20.68 16.37 10.74
CA ILE A 2 -19.34 16.00 11.23
C ILE A 2 -19.54 15.85 12.73
N ASP A 3 -19.46 14.65 13.23
CA ASP A 3 -19.54 14.40 14.67
C ASP A 3 -18.36 15.09 15.34
N ASP A 4 -18.69 15.97 16.26
CA ASP A 4 -17.78 16.77 17.07
C ASP A 4 -17.07 15.84 18.07
N TYR A 5 -15.95 15.20 17.64
CA TYR A 5 -15.05 14.54 18.56
C TYR A 5 -14.27 15.59 19.35
N SER A 6 -14.94 16.22 20.30
CA SER A 6 -14.25 17.00 21.32
C SER A 6 -13.47 16.02 22.22
N LEU A 7 -12.20 15.83 21.93
CA LEU A 7 -11.23 15.28 22.88
C LEU A 7 -11.18 16.27 24.07
N SER A 8 -11.99 16.02 25.09
CA SER A 8 -11.84 16.71 26.36
C SER A 8 -10.56 16.21 27.05
N ILE A 9 -9.45 16.87 26.75
CA ILE A 9 -8.23 16.68 27.55
C ILE A 9 -8.52 17.31 28.90
N ASP A 10 -8.48 16.52 29.96
CA ASP A 10 -8.54 17.04 31.32
C ASP A 10 -7.28 17.86 31.59
N LEU A 11 -7.39 19.17 31.47
CA LEU A 11 -6.30 20.12 31.68
C LEU A 11 -5.91 20.25 33.16
N THR A 12 -6.63 19.59 34.09
CA THR A 12 -6.32 19.62 35.54
C THR A 12 -5.29 18.56 35.88
N ASP A 13 -5.03 17.57 35.07
CA ASP A 13 -4.05 16.50 35.30
C ASP A 13 -2.66 16.95 34.84
N ASP A 14 -1.64 16.67 35.63
CA ASP A 14 -0.23 16.91 35.22
C ASP A 14 0.19 15.91 34.16
N ASN A 15 -0.02 16.30 32.91
CA ASN A 15 0.30 15.51 31.73
C ASN A 15 1.77 15.62 31.27
N SER A 16 2.60 16.38 32.01
CA SER A 16 4.00 16.63 31.64
C SER A 16 4.86 15.35 31.57
N LYS A 17 4.45 14.30 32.30
CA LYS A 17 5.14 12.99 32.34
C LYS A 17 4.55 11.95 31.39
N LYS A 18 3.45 12.26 30.69
CA LYS A 18 2.79 11.34 29.76
C LYS A 18 3.25 11.67 28.34
N ASN A 19 3.53 10.65 27.55
CA ASN A 19 3.79 10.80 26.12
C ASN A 19 2.48 10.66 25.35
N PHE A 20 2.28 11.54 24.38
CA PHE A 20 1.14 11.53 23.48
C PHE A 20 1.61 11.21 22.06
N VAL A 21 0.83 10.45 21.32
CA VAL A 21 1.14 10.06 19.94
C VAL A 21 -0.01 10.48 19.04
N LEU A 22 0.31 11.29 18.04
CA LEU A 22 -0.59 11.59 16.91
C LEU A 22 -0.22 10.69 15.75
N ILE A 23 -1.15 9.85 15.32
CA ILE A 23 -0.97 8.99 14.14
C ILE A 23 -1.68 9.63 12.96
N ILE A 24 -0.96 9.86 11.87
CA ILE A 24 -1.49 10.38 10.60
C ILE A 24 -1.31 9.28 9.57
N ASP A 25 -2.39 8.59 9.27
CA ASP A 25 -2.38 7.54 8.26
C ASP A 25 -2.38 8.14 6.86
N GLU A 26 -1.60 7.56 5.95
CA GLU A 26 -1.43 8.03 4.58
C GLU A 26 -1.10 9.54 4.47
N ILE A 27 -0.12 9.97 5.26
CA ILE A 27 0.28 11.39 5.37
C ILE A 27 0.58 12.05 4.02
N ASN A 28 0.97 11.28 3.02
CA ASN A 28 1.30 11.76 1.68
C ASN A 28 0.07 11.94 0.76
N ARG A 29 -1.15 11.50 1.16
CA ARG A 29 -2.38 11.69 0.36
C ARG A 29 -2.95 13.10 0.43
N GLY A 30 -2.54 13.91 1.39
CA GLY A 30 -2.95 15.29 1.53
C GLY A 30 -1.81 16.26 1.21
N ASN A 31 -2.14 17.50 0.87
CA ASN A 31 -1.13 18.55 0.82
C ASN A 31 -0.74 18.95 2.24
N VAL A 32 0.16 18.17 2.81
CA VAL A 32 0.55 18.27 4.24
C VAL A 32 1.16 19.62 4.55
N SER A 33 1.89 20.20 3.60
CA SER A 33 2.47 21.55 3.74
C SER A 33 1.38 22.62 3.87
N GLN A 34 0.25 22.47 3.17
CA GLN A 34 -0.90 23.36 3.35
C GLN A 34 -1.67 23.08 4.66
N ILE A 35 -1.79 21.79 5.05
CA ILE A 35 -2.48 21.41 6.29
C ILE A 35 -1.74 21.95 7.52
N PHE A 36 -0.44 21.74 7.59
CA PHE A 36 0.38 22.27 8.69
C PHE A 36 0.65 23.76 8.53
N GLY A 37 0.78 24.25 7.29
CA GLY A 37 1.10 25.66 7.04
C GLY A 37 2.31 26.12 7.84
N GLU A 38 2.16 27.25 8.55
CA GLU A 38 3.20 27.79 9.43
C GLU A 38 3.50 26.90 10.65
N LEU A 39 2.57 25.98 11.02
CA LEU A 39 2.77 25.04 12.12
C LEU A 39 3.87 24.00 11.84
N ILE A 40 4.25 23.84 10.58
CA ILE A 40 5.28 22.89 10.16
C ILE A 40 6.64 23.13 10.87
N THR A 41 6.93 24.37 11.22
CA THR A 41 8.13 24.73 11.98
C THR A 41 8.05 24.32 13.45
N LEU A 42 6.85 24.32 14.00
CA LEU A 42 6.63 24.01 15.44
C LEU A 42 6.83 22.52 15.78
N ILE A 43 6.83 21.64 14.77
CA ILE A 43 7.05 20.21 15.00
C ILE A 43 8.54 19.86 15.14
N GLU A 44 9.45 20.76 14.79
CA GLU A 44 10.89 20.59 15.01
C GLU A 44 11.20 20.48 16.51
N GLU A 45 12.17 19.64 16.86
CA GLU A 45 12.42 19.31 18.26
C GLU A 45 12.83 20.53 19.10
N ASP A 46 13.66 21.40 18.55
CA ASP A 46 14.19 22.61 19.20
C ASP A 46 13.15 23.76 19.29
N LYS A 47 12.11 23.72 18.45
CA LYS A 47 11.03 24.74 18.40
C LYS A 47 9.86 24.42 19.33
N ARG A 48 9.87 23.25 19.99
CA ARG A 48 8.78 22.83 20.88
C ARG A 48 8.77 23.60 22.18
N LEU A 49 7.59 23.69 22.82
CA LEU A 49 7.43 24.38 24.09
C LEU A 49 8.44 23.90 25.14
N GLY A 50 9.07 24.84 25.85
CA GLY A 50 10.05 24.55 26.88
C GLY A 50 11.45 24.18 26.37
N LYS A 51 11.71 24.28 25.07
CA LYS A 51 13.05 24.18 24.48
C LYS A 51 13.67 25.54 24.29
N ASP A 52 14.99 25.58 24.03
CA ASP A 52 15.77 26.84 23.96
C ASP A 52 15.31 27.80 22.85
N GLU A 53 14.83 27.23 21.73
CA GLU A 53 14.30 27.99 20.58
C GLU A 53 12.80 27.84 20.44
N ALA A 54 12.08 27.61 21.54
CA ALA A 54 10.63 27.42 21.52
C ALA A 54 9.89 28.53 20.76
N LEU A 55 8.98 28.13 19.89
CA LEU A 55 8.15 29.02 19.10
C LEU A 55 6.67 28.83 19.38
N GLU A 56 5.96 29.93 19.43
CA GLU A 56 4.49 29.96 19.43
C GLU A 56 3.98 30.81 18.27
N VAL A 57 2.92 30.36 17.63
CA VAL A 57 2.23 31.12 16.60
C VAL A 57 0.84 31.52 17.09
N THR A 58 0.30 32.62 16.56
CA THR A 58 -1.07 32.99 16.82
C THR A 58 -1.97 32.39 15.74
N LEU A 59 -2.85 31.49 16.13
CA LEU A 59 -3.76 30.83 15.19
C LEU A 59 -4.66 31.87 14.47
N PRO A 60 -4.84 31.78 13.14
CA PRO A 60 -5.46 32.84 12.36
C PRO A 60 -6.93 33.06 12.68
N TYR A 61 -7.66 32.02 13.07
CA TYR A 61 -9.10 32.12 13.39
C TYR A 61 -9.37 32.37 14.87
N SER A 62 -8.85 31.51 15.76
CA SER A 62 -9.11 31.63 17.21
C SER A 62 -8.35 32.76 17.89
N LYS A 63 -7.31 33.31 17.24
CA LYS A 63 -6.38 34.29 17.81
C LYS A 63 -5.66 33.84 19.09
N VAL A 64 -5.67 32.53 19.36
CA VAL A 64 -4.99 31.93 20.51
C VAL A 64 -3.55 31.63 20.14
N LYS A 65 -2.62 31.79 21.09
CA LYS A 65 -1.24 31.30 20.93
C LYS A 65 -1.21 29.79 20.96
N PHE A 66 -0.45 29.21 20.06
CA PHE A 66 -0.30 27.78 19.89
C PHE A 66 1.16 27.41 19.77
N GLY A 67 1.56 26.37 20.49
CA GLY A 67 2.89 25.74 20.41
C GLY A 67 2.77 24.24 20.58
N VAL A 68 3.73 23.48 20.08
CA VAL A 68 3.75 22.01 20.17
C VAL A 68 4.51 21.59 21.44
N PRO A 69 3.89 20.81 22.34
CA PRO A 69 4.58 20.33 23.53
C PRO A 69 5.67 19.30 23.21
N PRO A 70 6.72 19.17 24.05
CA PRO A 70 7.85 18.29 23.81
C PRO A 70 7.51 16.80 23.90
N ASN A 71 6.44 16.45 24.58
CA ASN A 71 5.96 15.09 24.79
C ASN A 71 4.90 14.62 23.77
N LEU A 72 4.70 15.37 22.67
CA LEU A 72 3.86 14.96 21.53
C LEU A 72 4.75 14.33 20.44
N PHE A 73 4.49 13.08 20.12
CA PHE A 73 5.13 12.36 19.02
C PHE A 73 4.18 12.28 17.84
N ILE A 74 4.70 12.44 16.63
CA ILE A 74 3.92 12.34 15.39
C ILE A 74 4.44 11.16 14.59
N ILE A 75 3.56 10.22 14.27
CA ILE A 75 3.85 9.06 13.42
C ILE A 75 3.02 9.20 12.16
N GLY A 76 3.67 9.32 11.01
CA GLY A 76 3.02 9.29 9.71
C GLY A 76 3.23 7.94 9.03
N THR A 77 2.17 7.35 8.48
CA THR A 77 2.31 6.22 7.55
C THR A 77 2.20 6.71 6.11
N MET A 78 2.86 6.05 5.19
CA MET A 78 2.72 6.34 3.76
C MET A 78 2.94 5.07 2.92
N ASN A 79 2.20 4.97 1.83
CA ASN A 79 2.45 3.97 0.80
C ASN A 79 3.26 4.60 -0.33
N THR A 80 4.49 4.12 -0.56
CA THR A 80 5.39 4.62 -1.59
C THR A 80 5.13 4.01 -2.96
N ALA A 81 4.38 2.91 -3.04
CA ALA A 81 3.99 2.27 -4.30
C ALA A 81 2.91 3.06 -5.06
N ASP A 82 2.11 3.85 -4.37
CA ASP A 82 1.04 4.63 -4.97
C ASP A 82 1.59 5.85 -5.72
N ARG A 83 1.67 5.73 -7.04
CA ARG A 83 2.15 6.80 -7.94
C ARG A 83 1.17 7.95 -8.10
N SER A 84 -0.06 7.80 -7.63
CA SER A 84 -1.08 8.86 -7.68
C SER A 84 -0.89 9.90 -6.58
N VAL A 85 0.02 9.64 -5.65
CA VAL A 85 0.26 10.47 -4.48
C VAL A 85 1.52 11.33 -4.68
N GLU A 86 1.43 12.60 -4.34
CA GLU A 86 2.57 13.51 -4.42
C GLU A 86 3.69 13.08 -3.46
N ALA A 87 4.94 13.24 -3.92
CA ALA A 87 6.08 13.07 -3.03
C ALA A 87 5.99 14.08 -1.88
N LEU A 88 6.29 13.62 -0.67
CA LEU A 88 6.36 14.51 0.49
C LEU A 88 7.27 15.71 0.20
N ASP A 89 6.74 16.90 0.47
CA ASP A 89 7.49 18.14 0.36
C ASP A 89 8.82 18.05 1.14
N THR A 90 9.84 18.66 0.57
CA THR A 90 11.20 18.70 1.14
C THR A 90 11.22 19.31 2.56
N ALA A 91 10.31 20.25 2.83
CA ALA A 91 10.19 20.87 4.15
C ALA A 91 9.74 19.85 5.21
N LEU A 92 8.76 19.02 4.90
CA LEU A 92 8.34 17.91 5.76
C LEU A 92 9.40 16.83 5.87
N ARG A 93 10.00 16.46 4.75
CA ARG A 93 10.98 15.38 4.72
C ARG A 93 12.17 15.62 5.66
N ARG A 94 12.53 16.89 5.89
CA ARG A 94 13.63 17.25 6.82
C ARG A 94 13.24 17.15 8.29
N ARG A 95 11.95 17.08 8.61
CA ARG A 95 11.41 17.09 9.98
C ARG A 95 11.01 15.73 10.50
N PHE A 96 11.05 14.72 9.63
CA PHE A 96 10.73 13.34 9.99
C PHE A 96 11.91 12.42 9.76
N SER A 97 12.07 11.44 10.64
CA SER A 97 12.90 10.28 10.38
C SER A 97 12.07 9.24 9.64
N PHE A 98 12.65 8.63 8.61
CA PHE A 98 11.97 7.63 7.79
C PHE A 98 12.45 6.25 8.14
N GLU A 99 11.51 5.35 8.38
CA GLU A 99 11.77 3.93 8.58
C GLU A 99 10.99 3.15 7.53
N GLU A 100 11.70 2.35 6.74
CA GLU A 100 11.07 1.47 5.77
C GLU A 100 10.52 0.23 6.47
N MET A 101 9.28 -0.14 6.14
CA MET A 101 8.57 -1.30 6.68
C MET A 101 8.40 -2.39 5.61
N PRO A 102 9.48 -3.09 5.23
CA PRO A 102 9.40 -4.14 4.21
C PRO A 102 8.55 -5.32 4.71
N PRO A 103 8.01 -6.12 3.78
CA PRO A 103 7.31 -7.34 4.12
C PRO A 103 8.21 -8.30 4.90
N LYS A 104 7.73 -8.82 6.06
CA LYS A 104 8.50 -9.72 6.93
C LYS A 104 7.88 -11.12 6.93
N THR A 105 8.53 -12.09 6.29
CA THR A 105 8.08 -13.50 6.26
C THR A 105 7.98 -14.09 7.66
N LYS A 106 8.91 -13.72 8.55
CA LYS A 106 8.89 -14.16 9.94
C LYS A 106 7.58 -13.86 10.67
N VAL A 107 6.94 -12.72 10.38
CA VAL A 107 5.63 -12.38 10.97
C VAL A 107 4.56 -13.39 10.55
N VAL A 108 4.64 -13.92 9.32
CA VAL A 108 3.72 -14.94 8.82
C VAL A 108 4.03 -16.30 9.45
N GLU A 109 5.31 -16.67 9.56
CA GLU A 109 5.79 -17.90 10.20
C GLU A 109 5.40 -17.96 11.68
N ASP A 110 5.60 -16.87 12.43
CA ASP A 110 5.30 -16.77 13.86
C ASP A 110 3.79 -16.94 14.18
N LYS A 111 2.89 -16.75 13.18
CA LYS A 111 1.45 -17.05 13.33
C LYS A 111 1.14 -18.54 13.33
N GLY A 112 2.03 -19.39 12.81
CA GLY A 112 1.90 -20.84 12.88
C GLY A 112 0.71 -21.43 12.13
N PHE A 113 0.27 -20.82 11.03
CA PHE A 113 -0.78 -21.38 10.19
C PHE A 113 -0.34 -22.70 9.56
N SER A 114 -1.20 -23.72 9.64
CA SER A 114 -0.92 -25.07 9.14
C SER A 114 -1.60 -25.40 7.81
N ASP A 115 -2.47 -24.51 7.32
CA ASP A 115 -3.27 -24.73 6.11
C ASP A 115 -2.44 -24.61 4.83
N TYR A 116 -1.55 -23.64 4.76
CA TYR A 116 -0.67 -23.38 3.61
C TYR A 116 0.70 -22.90 4.07
N ALA A 117 1.73 -23.11 3.22
CA ALA A 117 3.06 -22.53 3.43
C ALA A 117 3.04 -21.02 3.08
N ARG A 118 2.26 -20.24 3.83
CA ARG A 118 1.94 -18.84 3.51
C ARG A 118 3.16 -17.92 3.42
N ALA A 119 4.18 -18.17 4.24
CA ALA A 119 5.44 -17.45 4.19
C ALA A 119 6.19 -17.71 2.88
N ASP A 120 6.20 -18.96 2.40
CA ASP A 120 6.83 -19.31 1.13
C ASP A 120 6.04 -18.75 -0.05
N ILE A 121 4.70 -18.77 0.02
CA ILE A 121 3.83 -18.15 -0.98
C ILE A 121 4.14 -16.66 -1.07
N MET A 122 4.18 -15.96 0.07
CA MET A 122 4.52 -14.53 0.13
C MET A 122 5.89 -14.26 -0.50
N LYS A 123 6.90 -15.06 -0.12
CA LYS A 123 8.26 -14.92 -0.64
C LYS A 123 8.33 -15.11 -2.16
N LYS A 124 7.64 -16.15 -2.69
CA LYS A 124 7.61 -16.41 -4.14
C LYS A 124 6.91 -15.29 -4.91
N ILE A 125 5.74 -14.87 -4.45
CA ILE A 125 4.99 -13.77 -5.07
C ILE A 125 5.85 -12.50 -5.08
N ASN A 126 6.40 -12.10 -3.94
CA ASN A 126 7.18 -10.88 -3.82
C ASN A 126 8.46 -10.91 -4.66
N SER A 127 9.17 -12.02 -4.71
CA SER A 127 10.35 -12.16 -5.59
C SER A 127 10.00 -11.98 -7.08
N ARG A 128 8.83 -12.45 -7.51
CA ARG A 128 8.36 -12.30 -8.89
C ARG A 128 7.90 -10.86 -9.17
N ILE A 129 7.23 -10.23 -8.21
CA ILE A 129 6.82 -8.82 -8.31
C ILE A 129 8.05 -7.92 -8.40
N GLU A 130 9.06 -8.15 -7.56
CA GLU A 130 10.29 -7.35 -7.55
C GLU A 130 11.02 -7.40 -8.90
N VAL A 131 11.03 -8.57 -9.56
CA VAL A 131 11.61 -8.72 -10.90
C VAL A 131 10.77 -8.04 -12.00
N LEU A 132 9.44 -8.06 -11.88
CA LEU A 132 8.53 -7.55 -12.92
C LEU A 132 8.22 -6.06 -12.77
N LEU A 133 8.37 -5.54 -11.57
CA LEU A 133 8.13 -4.12 -11.20
C LEU A 133 9.31 -3.59 -10.40
N ASP A 134 9.17 -3.56 -9.07
CA ASP A 134 10.19 -3.13 -8.10
C ASP A 134 9.85 -3.58 -6.67
N SER A 135 10.73 -3.27 -5.72
CA SER A 135 10.55 -3.63 -4.30
C SER A 135 9.39 -2.90 -3.60
N ASN A 136 9.01 -1.70 -4.09
CA ASN A 136 7.92 -0.93 -3.48
C ASN A 136 6.54 -1.58 -3.69
N HIS A 137 6.40 -2.40 -4.74
CA HIS A 137 5.15 -3.10 -5.07
C HIS A 137 5.03 -4.47 -4.38
N THR A 138 5.98 -4.84 -3.50
CA THR A 138 5.89 -6.13 -2.78
C THR A 138 4.71 -6.15 -1.83
N LEU A 139 4.03 -7.31 -1.77
CA LEU A 139 2.85 -7.49 -0.93
C LEU A 139 3.23 -7.55 0.55
N GLY A 140 2.54 -6.76 1.38
CA GLY A 140 2.71 -6.76 2.82
C GLY A 140 2.29 -8.09 3.46
N HIS A 141 2.92 -8.46 4.56
CA HIS A 141 2.60 -9.67 5.31
C HIS A 141 1.16 -9.70 5.86
N ALA A 142 0.49 -8.55 5.97
CA ALA A 142 -0.89 -8.43 6.45
C ALA A 142 -1.89 -9.29 5.66
N TYR A 143 -1.70 -9.42 4.34
CA TYR A 143 -2.54 -10.26 3.48
C TYR A 143 -2.40 -11.75 3.78
N PHE A 144 -1.26 -12.19 4.31
CA PHE A 144 -0.92 -13.58 4.54
C PHE A 144 -1.21 -14.07 5.96
N ILE A 145 -1.54 -13.16 6.90
CA ILE A 145 -1.85 -13.51 8.30
C ILE A 145 -3.34 -13.50 8.63
N LYS A 146 -4.21 -13.33 7.63
CA LYS A 146 -5.67 -13.40 7.81
C LYS A 146 -6.13 -14.82 8.06
N GLU A 147 -7.15 -15.01 8.90
CA GLU A 147 -7.69 -16.34 9.20
C GLU A 147 -8.16 -17.06 7.94
N ASN A 148 -8.97 -16.40 7.11
CA ASN A 148 -9.41 -16.96 5.84
C ASN A 148 -8.45 -16.54 4.72
N PHE A 149 -7.38 -17.31 4.53
CA PHE A 149 -6.36 -17.02 3.52
C PHE A 149 -6.91 -17.09 2.09
N LYS A 150 -7.78 -18.07 1.81
CA LYS A 150 -8.39 -18.20 0.48
C LYS A 150 -9.20 -16.96 0.11
N SER A 151 -9.97 -16.42 1.06
CA SER A 151 -10.72 -15.18 0.87
C SER A 151 -9.81 -13.96 0.69
N SER A 152 -8.72 -13.87 1.46
CA SER A 152 -7.73 -12.79 1.28
C SER A 152 -7.06 -12.88 -0.08
N PHE A 153 -6.78 -14.09 -0.57
CA PHE A 153 -6.18 -14.30 -1.87
C PHE A 153 -7.10 -13.84 -3.00
N GLU A 154 -8.39 -14.24 -2.95
CA GLU A 154 -9.42 -13.88 -3.92
C GLU A 154 -9.73 -12.38 -3.94
N ASN A 155 -9.96 -11.80 -2.76
CA ASN A 155 -10.58 -10.48 -2.65
C ASN A 155 -9.59 -9.34 -2.43
N GLU A 156 -8.32 -9.66 -2.15
CA GLU A 156 -7.31 -8.64 -1.85
C GLU A 156 -6.04 -8.84 -2.68
N ILE A 157 -5.40 -10.03 -2.65
CA ILE A 157 -4.14 -10.26 -3.35
C ILE A 157 -4.33 -10.19 -4.86
N ILE A 158 -5.31 -10.92 -5.42
CA ILE A 158 -5.56 -10.89 -6.88
C ILE A 158 -5.96 -9.49 -7.35
N PRO A 159 -6.90 -8.77 -6.73
CA PRO A 159 -7.26 -7.41 -7.11
C PRO A 159 -6.06 -6.44 -7.05
N LEU A 160 -5.23 -6.55 -6.04
CA LEU A 160 -4.04 -5.70 -5.91
C LEU A 160 -3.03 -5.97 -7.04
N LEU A 161 -2.85 -7.23 -7.44
CA LEU A 161 -2.03 -7.57 -8.60
C LEU A 161 -2.63 -7.04 -9.91
N GLN A 162 -3.96 -7.04 -10.04
CA GLN A 162 -4.63 -6.44 -11.20
C GLN A 162 -4.36 -4.94 -11.29
N GLU A 163 -4.34 -4.25 -10.16
CA GLU A 163 -4.00 -2.83 -10.06
C GLU A 163 -2.52 -2.60 -10.44
N TYR A 164 -1.61 -3.33 -9.83
CA TYR A 164 -0.17 -3.18 -10.04
C TYR A 164 0.25 -3.44 -11.48
N PHE A 165 -0.36 -4.41 -12.13
CA PHE A 165 -0.06 -4.79 -13.50
C PHE A 165 -1.05 -4.22 -14.54
N TYR A 166 -1.94 -3.30 -14.14
CA TYR A 166 -2.92 -2.67 -15.04
C TYR A 166 -3.72 -3.70 -15.86
N ASN A 167 -4.15 -4.80 -15.20
CA ASN A 167 -4.82 -5.94 -15.83
C ASN A 167 -4.02 -6.66 -16.93
N ASP A 168 -2.69 -6.55 -16.93
CA ASP A 168 -1.84 -7.40 -17.76
C ASP A 168 -1.81 -8.82 -17.18
N TYR A 169 -2.79 -9.63 -17.62
CA TYR A 169 -2.93 -11.01 -17.14
C TYR A 169 -1.77 -11.91 -17.52
N GLY A 170 -0.97 -11.56 -18.52
CA GLY A 170 0.27 -12.25 -18.84
C GLY A 170 1.28 -12.11 -17.70
N LYS A 171 1.50 -10.90 -17.20
CA LYS A 171 2.37 -10.65 -16.04
C LYS A 171 1.80 -11.23 -14.76
N ILE A 172 0.49 -11.11 -14.53
CA ILE A 172 -0.18 -11.75 -13.38
C ILE A 172 0.01 -13.27 -13.42
N GLY A 173 -0.05 -13.88 -14.61
CA GLY A 173 0.24 -15.29 -14.82
C GLY A 173 1.67 -15.68 -14.50
N LEU A 174 2.66 -14.80 -14.76
CA LEU A 174 4.04 -15.00 -14.33
C LEU A 174 4.20 -14.94 -12.79
N VAL A 175 3.35 -14.19 -12.10
CA VAL A 175 3.36 -14.10 -10.63
C VAL A 175 2.65 -15.30 -10.01
N LEU A 176 1.42 -15.61 -10.44
CA LEU A 176 0.53 -16.58 -9.78
C LEU A 176 0.57 -18.00 -10.38
N GLY A 177 0.96 -18.12 -11.65
CA GLY A 177 1.02 -19.39 -12.34
C GLY A 177 -0.29 -19.79 -13.04
N LYS A 178 -0.22 -20.91 -13.78
CA LYS A 178 -1.30 -21.46 -14.61
C LYS A 178 -2.53 -21.95 -13.83
N GLY A 179 -2.44 -22.05 -12.51
CA GLY A 179 -3.58 -22.39 -11.66
C GLY A 179 -4.56 -21.24 -11.47
N PHE A 180 -4.13 -20.00 -11.71
CA PHE A 180 -4.97 -18.79 -11.58
C PHE A 180 -5.20 -18.07 -12.89
N VAL A 181 -4.30 -18.23 -13.87
CA VAL A 181 -4.36 -17.55 -15.17
C VAL A 181 -4.25 -18.58 -16.27
N ARG A 182 -5.11 -18.44 -17.28
CA ARG A 182 -5.09 -19.28 -18.49
C ARG A 182 -4.96 -18.44 -19.76
N GLU A 183 -4.45 -19.05 -20.82
CA GLU A 183 -4.51 -18.45 -22.15
C GLU A 183 -5.97 -18.41 -22.59
N LYS A 184 -6.46 -17.22 -22.94
CA LYS A 184 -7.81 -17.05 -23.47
C LYS A 184 -7.89 -17.68 -24.84
N ALA A 185 -8.83 -18.61 -25.04
CA ALA A 185 -9.09 -19.18 -26.34
C ALA A 185 -9.61 -18.07 -27.28
N ILE A 186 -8.71 -17.49 -28.05
CA ILE A 186 -9.13 -16.57 -29.13
C ILE A 186 -9.56 -17.43 -30.27
N THR A 187 -10.86 -17.58 -30.46
CA THR A 187 -11.48 -18.28 -31.61
C THR A 187 -11.00 -17.73 -32.95
N ALA A 188 -10.45 -16.53 -32.92
CA ALA A 188 -10.02 -15.76 -34.09
C ALA A 188 -8.62 -16.07 -34.61
N LYS A 189 -7.81 -16.94 -33.98
CA LYS A 189 -6.50 -17.29 -34.57
C LYS A 189 -6.62 -17.89 -35.98
N ASN A 190 -7.78 -18.48 -36.28
CA ASN A 190 -8.07 -19.11 -37.58
C ASN A 190 -9.23 -18.45 -38.36
N ASP A 191 -9.91 -17.48 -37.74
CA ASP A 191 -11.06 -16.80 -38.34
C ASP A 191 -10.79 -15.30 -38.45
N ARG A 192 -10.30 -14.89 -39.62
CA ARG A 192 -10.06 -13.46 -39.90
C ARG A 192 -11.37 -12.66 -40.06
N SER A 193 -12.53 -13.29 -40.08
CA SER A 193 -13.83 -12.64 -40.28
C SER A 193 -14.23 -11.69 -39.14
N ILE A 194 -13.59 -11.81 -37.97
CA ILE A 194 -13.82 -10.89 -36.82
C ILE A 194 -13.16 -9.52 -37.00
N PHE A 195 -12.20 -9.41 -37.90
CA PHE A 195 -11.53 -8.15 -38.20
C PHE A 195 -12.26 -7.40 -39.31
N ALA A 196 -12.19 -6.07 -39.26
CA ALA A 196 -12.64 -5.26 -40.37
C ALA A 196 -11.83 -5.59 -41.64
N ASP A 197 -12.46 -5.40 -42.82
CA ASP A 197 -11.79 -5.57 -44.10
C ASP A 197 -10.66 -4.54 -44.23
N PHE A 198 -9.41 -5.04 -44.14
CA PHE A 198 -8.22 -4.21 -44.20
C PHE A 198 -7.07 -4.97 -44.85
N GLU A 199 -6.54 -4.42 -45.94
CA GLU A 199 -5.38 -4.97 -46.60
C GLU A 199 -4.10 -4.62 -45.83
N THR A 200 -3.43 -5.63 -45.28
CA THR A 200 -2.10 -5.49 -44.68
C THR A 200 -1.04 -6.05 -45.64
N LYS A 201 0.07 -5.32 -45.79
CA LYS A 201 1.22 -5.80 -46.58
C LYS A 201 2.01 -6.91 -45.88
N ASN A 202 1.85 -7.06 -44.57
CA ASN A 202 2.50 -8.08 -43.75
C ASN A 202 1.46 -8.74 -42.85
N ASP A 203 1.71 -10.01 -42.49
CA ASP A 203 0.89 -10.68 -41.44
C ASP A 203 1.03 -9.95 -40.13
N VAL A 204 -0.09 -9.51 -39.56
CA VAL A 204 -0.14 -8.91 -38.25
C VAL A 204 -0.15 -10.03 -37.21
N ASP A 205 0.85 -10.06 -36.33
CA ASP A 205 0.88 -11.02 -35.26
C ASP A 205 -0.27 -10.78 -34.28
N ILE A 206 -1.12 -11.78 -34.10
CA ILE A 206 -2.18 -11.76 -33.10
C ILE A 206 -1.59 -12.21 -31.78
N ASN A 207 -1.41 -11.26 -30.86
CA ASN A 207 -0.86 -11.53 -29.54
C ASN A 207 -1.70 -12.54 -28.75
N LYS A 208 -1.03 -13.35 -27.94
CA LYS A 208 -1.70 -14.20 -26.96
C LYS A 208 -2.43 -13.33 -25.95
N SER A 209 -3.69 -13.65 -25.69
CA SER A 209 -4.49 -13.02 -24.64
C SER A 209 -4.60 -13.96 -23.47
N TYR A 210 -4.57 -13.42 -22.26
CA TYR A 210 -4.69 -14.17 -21.02
C TYR A 210 -5.88 -13.67 -20.22
N GLU A 211 -6.45 -14.52 -19.37
CA GLU A 211 -7.53 -14.18 -18.45
C GLU A 211 -7.35 -14.86 -17.10
N LEU A 212 -7.90 -14.27 -16.06
CA LEU A 212 -8.05 -14.95 -14.78
C LEU A 212 -9.07 -16.09 -14.93
N ILE A 213 -8.76 -17.21 -14.32
CA ILE A 213 -9.73 -18.28 -14.11
C ILE A 213 -10.72 -17.79 -13.07
N PRO A 214 -12.06 -17.85 -13.32
CA PRO A 214 -13.05 -17.53 -12.29
C PRO A 214 -12.75 -18.27 -11.01
N PHE A 215 -12.72 -17.60 -9.87
CA PHE A 215 -12.19 -18.18 -8.63
C PHE A 215 -12.98 -19.41 -8.17
N GLN A 216 -14.26 -19.50 -8.55
CA GLN A 216 -15.12 -20.66 -8.30
C GLN A 216 -14.68 -21.91 -9.11
N GLU A 217 -13.95 -21.72 -10.22
CA GLU A 217 -13.39 -22.79 -11.05
C GLU A 217 -11.97 -23.19 -10.62
N VAL A 218 -11.33 -22.38 -9.74
CA VAL A 218 -9.96 -22.63 -9.29
C VAL A 218 -9.92 -23.73 -8.25
N ASP A 219 -9.19 -24.81 -8.54
CA ASP A 219 -8.70 -25.72 -7.50
C ASP A 219 -7.58 -25.00 -6.73
N PHE A 220 -7.95 -24.35 -5.62
CA PHE A 220 -7.03 -23.47 -4.89
C PHE A 220 -5.80 -24.21 -4.37
N ASP A 221 -5.96 -25.45 -3.88
CA ASP A 221 -4.84 -26.23 -3.34
C ASP A 221 -3.83 -26.61 -4.43
N ALA A 222 -4.32 -27.09 -5.58
CA ALA A 222 -3.48 -27.40 -6.73
C ALA A 222 -2.84 -26.12 -7.33
N ALA A 223 -3.57 -25.02 -7.34
CA ALA A 223 -3.07 -23.73 -7.83
C ALA A 223 -1.92 -23.20 -6.95
N ILE A 224 -2.04 -23.27 -5.62
CA ILE A 224 -0.99 -22.91 -4.68
C ILE A 224 0.25 -23.80 -4.84
N GLN A 225 0.07 -25.12 -5.00
CA GLN A 225 1.20 -26.01 -5.26
C GLN A 225 1.95 -25.62 -6.54
N THR A 226 1.20 -25.26 -7.59
CA THR A 226 1.81 -24.82 -8.86
C THR A 226 2.51 -23.47 -8.72
N LEU A 227 2.01 -22.57 -7.88
CA LEU A 227 2.62 -21.28 -7.59
C LEU A 227 3.97 -21.43 -6.88
N LEU A 228 4.10 -22.40 -6.01
CA LEU A 228 5.31 -22.63 -5.20
C LEU A 228 6.48 -23.24 -6.00
N VAL A 229 6.22 -23.83 -7.14
CA VAL A 229 7.25 -24.32 -8.06
C VAL A 229 7.92 -23.17 -8.82
#